data_2fd8d54c4fb3b5dce3d084f11214e68c
#
_entry.id   2fd8d54c4fb3b5dce3d084f11214e68c
#
_cell.length_a   1.000
_cell.length_b   1.000
_cell.length_c   1.000
_cell.angle_alpha   90.00
_cell.angle_beta   90.00
_cell.angle_gamma   90.00
#
_symmetry.space_group_name_H-M   'P 1'
#
loop_
_entity.id
_entity.type
_entity.pdbx_description
1 polymer ?
#
loop_
_entity_poly.entity_id
_entity_poly.type
_entity_poly.pdbx_seq_one_letter_code
_entity_poly.pdbx_strand_id
1 'polypeptide(L)'
;MRHAKTISLLVTLLMISVLFLGGCTSKTEFTEIRVMEVTHSVFYAPQYVAITEGFFEKEGLKVELIDGKGADKTMAALLSDQVEIGFMGPEASVYVYNQGKEDYAINFAQLTQRDGSFIVSRDPYPNFTLEDLRGKSMLGGRKGGMPNMTLEYVLKNNNLIPGKDLTVRTDIQYDVMAGAFAGGEAEFTYQFL
;
A
#
# COMPACT_ATOMS: atom_id res chain seq x y z
N MET A 1 4.16 -66.83 -37.87
CA MET A 1 2.90 -66.06 -37.65
C MET A 1 2.64 -65.74 -36.16
N ARG A 2 3.05 -66.54 -35.17
CA ARG A 2 2.80 -66.28 -33.71
C ARG A 2 3.63 -65.11 -33.19
N HIS A 3 4.90 -64.94 -33.58
CA HIS A 3 5.77 -63.86 -33.13
C HIS A 3 5.36 -62.47 -33.64
N ALA A 4 4.80 -62.39 -34.84
CA ALA A 4 4.32 -61.10 -35.40
C ALA A 4 3.10 -60.58 -34.61
N LYS A 5 2.22 -61.44 -34.13
CA LYS A 5 1.05 -61.05 -33.32
C LYS A 5 1.45 -60.57 -31.91
N THR A 6 2.49 -61.19 -31.31
CA THR A 6 2.99 -60.77 -29.98
C THR A 6 3.74 -59.44 -30.06
N ILE A 7 4.51 -59.20 -31.12
CA ILE A 7 5.19 -57.92 -31.33
C ILE A 7 4.18 -56.78 -31.55
N SER A 8 3.14 -57.02 -32.37
CA SER A 8 2.05 -56.06 -32.59
C SER A 8 1.34 -55.70 -31.28
N LEU A 9 1.05 -56.68 -30.43
CA LEU A 9 0.40 -56.45 -29.15
C LEU A 9 1.26 -55.62 -28.16
N LEU A 10 2.56 -55.92 -28.13
CA LEU A 10 3.52 -55.14 -27.31
C LEU A 10 3.68 -53.68 -27.77
N VAL A 11 3.72 -53.45 -29.07
CA VAL A 11 3.79 -52.09 -29.64
C VAL A 11 2.51 -51.29 -29.36
N THR A 12 1.35 -51.96 -29.46
CA THR A 12 0.08 -51.30 -29.14
C THR A 12 -0.03 -50.97 -27.64
N LEU A 13 0.43 -51.86 -26.77
CA LEU A 13 0.45 -51.61 -25.33
C LEU A 13 1.40 -50.49 -24.93
N LEU A 14 2.57 -50.40 -25.61
CA LEU A 14 3.55 -49.32 -25.44
C LEU A 14 3.00 -47.97 -25.91
N MET A 15 2.28 -47.93 -27.05
CA MET A 15 1.62 -46.71 -27.53
C MET A 15 0.51 -46.24 -26.58
N ILE A 16 -0.25 -47.13 -25.99
CA ILE A 16 -1.29 -46.80 -25.03
C ILE A 16 -0.67 -46.25 -23.73
N SER A 17 0.46 -46.79 -23.27
CA SER A 17 1.12 -46.29 -22.08
C SER A 17 1.71 -44.86 -22.23
N VAL A 18 2.15 -44.49 -23.45
CA VAL A 18 2.62 -43.12 -23.76
C VAL A 18 1.48 -42.10 -23.74
N LEU A 19 0.28 -42.48 -24.09
CA LEU A 19 -0.92 -41.62 -24.05
C LEU A 19 -1.38 -41.29 -22.61
N PHE A 20 -1.06 -42.13 -21.63
CA PHE A 20 -1.37 -41.86 -20.22
C PHE A 20 -0.32 -41.04 -19.50
N LEU A 21 0.86 -40.80 -20.09
CA LEU A 21 1.90 -39.95 -19.57
C LEU A 21 1.77 -38.46 -19.98
N GLY A 22 0.75 -38.12 -20.79
CA GLY A 22 0.30 -36.75 -21.03
C GLY A 22 -0.30 -36.19 -19.75
N GLY A 23 0.55 -35.92 -18.74
CA GLY A 23 0.14 -35.38 -17.46
C GLY A 23 -0.65 -34.10 -17.69
N CYS A 24 -1.80 -34.00 -17.08
CA CYS A 24 -2.50 -32.77 -16.86
C CYS A 24 -1.53 -31.79 -16.17
N THR A 25 -0.88 -30.92 -16.93
CA THR A 25 -0.40 -29.66 -16.37
C THR A 25 -1.67 -28.91 -15.99
N SER A 26 -2.11 -29.06 -14.74
CA SER A 26 -3.11 -28.16 -14.18
C SER A 26 -2.47 -26.77 -14.24
N LYS A 27 -2.92 -25.93 -15.15
CA LYS A 27 -2.66 -24.50 -15.05
C LYS A 27 -3.18 -24.10 -13.66
N THR A 28 -2.28 -23.68 -12.79
CA THR A 28 -2.68 -23.04 -11.54
C THR A 28 -3.40 -21.76 -11.97
N GLU A 29 -4.71 -21.74 -11.86
CA GLU A 29 -5.52 -20.57 -12.17
C GLU A 29 -5.44 -19.68 -10.92
N PHE A 30 -4.75 -18.55 -11.05
CA PHE A 30 -4.66 -17.57 -9.98
C PHE A 30 -5.89 -16.67 -10.01
N THR A 31 -6.38 -16.30 -8.82
CA THR A 31 -7.31 -15.19 -8.70
C THR A 31 -6.51 -13.89 -8.77
N GLU A 32 -6.74 -13.08 -9.78
CA GLU A 32 -6.10 -11.78 -9.90
C GLU A 32 -6.75 -10.78 -8.94
N ILE A 33 -5.95 -10.07 -8.16
CA ILE A 33 -6.38 -9.07 -7.16
C ILE A 33 -5.58 -7.80 -7.39
N ARG A 34 -6.29 -6.68 -7.65
CA ARG A 34 -5.70 -5.36 -7.76
C ARG A 34 -5.70 -4.70 -6.38
N VAL A 35 -4.53 -4.37 -5.88
CA VAL A 35 -4.32 -3.69 -4.61
C VAL A 35 -3.78 -2.29 -4.90
N MET A 36 -4.47 -1.25 -4.46
CA MET A 36 -3.98 0.13 -4.60
C MET A 36 -3.48 0.63 -3.25
N GLU A 37 -2.21 0.99 -3.17
CA GLU A 37 -1.61 1.61 -2.01
C GLU A 37 -1.59 3.14 -2.12
N VAL A 38 -1.54 3.84 -0.99
CA VAL A 38 -1.56 5.32 -0.97
C VAL A 38 -0.29 5.95 -1.49
N THR A 39 0.84 5.27 -1.36
CA THR A 39 2.16 5.67 -1.83
C THR A 39 3.12 4.50 -1.71
N HIS A 40 4.17 4.48 -2.53
CA HIS A 40 5.23 3.50 -2.39
C HIS A 40 6.18 3.93 -1.26
N SER A 41 6.40 3.06 -0.26
CA SER A 41 7.23 3.38 0.91
C SER A 41 7.81 2.14 1.57
N VAL A 42 9.04 2.24 2.07
CA VAL A 42 9.69 1.19 2.88
C VAL A 42 8.86 0.84 4.13
N PHE A 43 7.97 1.73 4.56
CA PHE A 43 7.03 1.50 5.65
C PHE A 43 6.10 0.31 5.37
N TYR A 44 5.89 -0.02 4.10
CA TYR A 44 5.06 -1.14 3.63
C TYR A 44 5.86 -2.36 3.19
N ALA A 45 7.14 -2.43 3.55
CA ALA A 45 8.05 -3.52 3.17
C ALA A 45 7.48 -4.94 3.36
N PRO A 46 6.72 -5.27 4.43
CA PRO A 46 6.12 -6.59 4.56
C PRO A 46 5.21 -6.98 3.39
N GLN A 47 4.45 -6.04 2.82
CA GLN A 47 3.61 -6.28 1.65
C GLN A 47 4.46 -6.57 0.41
N TYR A 48 5.53 -5.80 0.20
CA TYR A 48 6.42 -6.02 -0.95
C TYR A 48 7.16 -7.34 -0.86
N VAL A 49 7.62 -7.72 0.33
CA VAL A 49 8.23 -9.04 0.58
C VAL A 49 7.23 -10.14 0.29
N ALA A 50 5.97 -10.01 0.73
CA ALA A 50 4.94 -11.01 0.46
C ALA A 50 4.68 -11.20 -1.04
N ILE A 51 4.75 -10.14 -1.82
CA ILE A 51 4.63 -10.19 -3.29
C ILE A 51 5.87 -10.81 -3.90
N THR A 52 7.08 -10.33 -3.56
CA THR A 52 8.33 -10.76 -4.22
C THR A 52 8.74 -12.18 -3.87
N GLU A 53 8.39 -12.67 -2.68
CA GLU A 53 8.65 -14.05 -2.23
C GLU A 53 7.55 -15.04 -2.65
N GLY A 54 6.55 -14.57 -3.39
CA GLY A 54 5.48 -15.41 -3.92
C GLY A 54 4.55 -15.97 -2.83
N PHE A 55 4.35 -15.25 -1.73
CA PHE A 55 3.44 -15.73 -0.67
C PHE A 55 1.99 -15.67 -1.11
N PHE A 56 1.62 -14.68 -1.91
CA PHE A 56 0.27 -14.61 -2.48
C PHE A 56 0.02 -15.70 -3.53
N GLU A 57 1.00 -16.02 -4.36
CA GLU A 57 0.90 -17.10 -5.35
C GLU A 57 0.72 -18.48 -4.68
N LYS A 58 1.35 -18.70 -3.51
CA LYS A 58 1.16 -19.92 -2.72
C LYS A 58 -0.27 -20.10 -2.23
N GLU A 59 -0.99 -18.98 -2.06
CA GLU A 59 -2.41 -18.94 -1.69
C GLU A 59 -3.34 -18.86 -2.92
N GLY A 60 -2.80 -19.02 -4.13
CA GLY A 60 -3.57 -18.96 -5.37
C GLY A 60 -3.97 -17.55 -5.81
N LEU A 61 -3.30 -16.52 -5.29
CA LEU A 61 -3.56 -15.12 -5.61
C LEU A 61 -2.44 -14.55 -6.48
N LYS A 62 -2.79 -13.71 -7.45
CA LYS A 62 -1.85 -12.89 -8.20
C LYS A 62 -2.16 -11.44 -7.94
N VAL A 63 -1.28 -10.78 -7.20
CA VAL A 63 -1.47 -9.39 -6.79
C VAL A 63 -0.87 -8.44 -7.83
N GLU A 64 -1.70 -7.52 -8.33
CA GLU A 64 -1.26 -6.33 -9.04
C GLU A 64 -1.25 -5.15 -8.07
N LEU A 65 -0.07 -4.61 -7.78
CA LEU A 65 0.09 -3.47 -6.88
C LEU A 65 0.12 -2.15 -7.66
N ILE A 66 -0.73 -1.20 -7.28
CA ILE A 66 -0.93 0.08 -7.95
C ILE A 66 -0.64 1.23 -6.98
N ASP A 67 0.17 2.20 -7.38
CA ASP A 67 0.40 3.43 -6.60
C ASP A 67 -0.76 4.43 -6.83
N GLY A 68 -1.56 4.63 -5.79
CA GLY A 68 -2.74 5.51 -5.81
C GLY A 68 -2.43 6.99 -5.59
N LYS A 69 -1.24 7.33 -5.10
CA LYS A 69 -0.80 8.72 -4.84
C LYS A 69 -1.74 9.50 -3.90
N GLY A 70 -2.26 8.80 -2.89
CA GLY A 70 -3.12 9.38 -1.86
C GLY A 70 -4.35 8.55 -1.51
N ALA A 71 -4.78 8.62 -0.25
CA ALA A 71 -5.90 7.84 0.28
C ALA A 71 -7.24 8.16 -0.40
N ASP A 72 -7.44 9.40 -0.84
CA ASP A 72 -8.65 9.82 -1.55
C ASP A 72 -8.78 9.16 -2.92
N LYS A 73 -7.68 9.05 -3.67
CA LYS A 73 -7.65 8.37 -4.97
C LYS A 73 -7.83 6.86 -4.79
N THR A 74 -7.15 6.29 -3.79
CA THR A 74 -7.27 4.87 -3.45
C THR A 74 -8.71 4.52 -3.05
N MET A 75 -9.36 5.34 -2.21
CA MET A 75 -10.76 5.14 -1.84
C MET A 75 -11.70 5.31 -3.04
N ALA A 76 -11.47 6.32 -3.89
CA ALA A 76 -12.27 6.50 -5.10
C ALA A 76 -12.17 5.31 -6.06
N ALA A 77 -10.97 4.75 -6.24
CA ALA A 77 -10.76 3.56 -7.07
C ALA A 77 -11.46 2.32 -6.49
N LEU A 78 -11.42 2.14 -5.16
CA LEU A 78 -12.14 1.07 -4.47
C LEU A 78 -13.66 1.19 -4.65
N LEU A 79 -14.22 2.37 -4.41
CA LEU A 79 -15.67 2.62 -4.53
C LEU A 79 -16.18 2.59 -5.98
N SER A 80 -15.32 2.59 -6.96
CA SER A 80 -15.64 2.49 -8.40
C SER A 80 -15.24 1.16 -9.02
N ASP A 81 -14.95 0.14 -8.21
CA ASP A 81 -14.56 -1.22 -8.63
C ASP A 81 -13.32 -1.26 -9.55
N GLN A 82 -12.49 -0.23 -9.51
CA GLN A 82 -11.22 -0.22 -10.23
C GLN A 82 -10.17 -1.10 -9.56
N VAL A 83 -10.30 -1.31 -8.24
CA VAL A 83 -9.47 -2.21 -7.45
C VAL A 83 -10.33 -2.96 -6.44
N GLU A 84 -9.91 -4.16 -6.07
CA GLU A 84 -10.59 -5.01 -5.09
C GLU A 84 -10.18 -4.63 -3.66
N ILE A 85 -8.96 -4.12 -3.48
CA ILE A 85 -8.42 -3.78 -2.17
C ILE A 85 -7.76 -2.40 -2.21
N GLY A 86 -8.15 -1.54 -1.27
CA GLY A 86 -7.48 -0.27 -1.00
C GLY A 86 -6.60 -0.39 0.26
N PHE A 87 -5.30 -0.18 0.11
CA PHE A 87 -4.37 -0.12 1.23
C PHE A 87 -4.14 1.34 1.62
N MET A 88 -4.82 1.77 2.68
CA MET A 88 -4.87 3.17 3.12
C MET A 88 -5.20 3.26 4.61
N GLY A 89 -5.13 4.46 5.18
CA GLY A 89 -5.56 4.70 6.55
C GLY A 89 -7.07 4.46 6.73
N PRO A 90 -7.50 3.97 7.90
CA PRO A 90 -8.90 3.64 8.17
C PRO A 90 -9.81 4.88 8.19
N GLU A 91 -9.25 6.09 8.32
CA GLU A 91 -10.00 7.34 8.28
C GLU A 91 -10.80 7.51 6.99
N ALA A 92 -10.27 7.00 5.86
CA ALA A 92 -10.94 7.11 4.57
C ALA A 92 -12.28 6.35 4.56
N SER A 93 -12.35 5.15 5.17
CA SER A 93 -13.61 4.41 5.31
C SER A 93 -14.60 5.12 6.25
N VAL A 94 -14.10 5.74 7.33
CA VAL A 94 -14.94 6.51 8.25
C VAL A 94 -15.56 7.73 7.55
N TYR A 95 -14.79 8.43 6.71
CA TYR A 95 -15.32 9.56 5.94
C TYR A 95 -16.44 9.14 4.98
N VAL A 96 -16.27 8.04 4.26
CA VAL A 96 -17.30 7.51 3.35
C VAL A 96 -18.55 7.09 4.11
N TYR A 97 -18.39 6.38 5.21
CA TYR A 97 -19.52 5.98 6.08
C TYR A 97 -20.29 7.19 6.60
N ASN A 98 -19.59 8.21 7.10
CA ASN A 98 -20.21 9.42 7.63
C ASN A 98 -20.92 10.28 6.57
N GLN A 99 -20.62 10.06 5.28
CA GLN A 99 -21.35 10.69 4.18
C GLN A 99 -22.69 10.00 3.84
N GLY A 100 -23.04 8.93 4.58
CA GLY A 100 -24.28 8.19 4.39
C GLY A 100 -24.30 7.32 3.13
N LYS A 101 -23.15 6.91 2.62
CA LYS A 101 -23.06 5.95 1.52
C LYS A 101 -23.55 4.58 2.00
N GLU A 102 -24.46 3.95 1.23
CA GLU A 102 -24.93 2.59 1.48
C GLU A 102 -23.82 1.56 1.20
N ASP A 103 -23.06 1.79 0.13
CA ASP A 103 -21.88 1.02 -0.23
C ASP A 103 -20.63 1.73 0.30
N TYR A 104 -20.02 1.16 1.33
CA TYR A 104 -18.86 1.70 2.02
C TYR A 104 -17.77 0.64 2.21
N ALA A 105 -16.52 1.08 2.27
CA ALA A 105 -15.37 0.22 2.46
C ALA A 105 -15.35 -0.40 3.87
N ILE A 106 -15.03 -1.69 3.94
CA ILE A 106 -14.88 -2.45 5.19
C ILE A 106 -13.40 -2.72 5.44
N ASN A 107 -12.90 -2.32 6.61
CA ASN A 107 -11.55 -2.64 7.02
C ASN A 107 -11.50 -4.10 7.50
N PHE A 108 -10.68 -4.93 6.86
CA PHE A 108 -10.57 -6.35 7.17
C PHE A 108 -9.19 -6.79 7.65
N ALA A 109 -8.15 -5.98 7.42
CA ALA A 109 -6.78 -6.30 7.82
C ALA A 109 -6.01 -5.02 8.19
N GLN A 110 -5.00 -5.18 9.04
CA GLN A 110 -4.09 -4.12 9.45
C GLN A 110 -2.65 -4.57 9.20
N LEU A 111 -1.92 -3.86 8.33
CA LEU A 111 -0.52 -4.14 8.03
C LEU A 111 0.42 -3.43 9.01
N THR A 112 0.12 -2.19 9.39
CA THR A 112 0.95 -1.36 10.25
C THR A 112 0.22 -1.04 11.55
N GLN A 113 0.92 -1.12 12.69
CA GLN A 113 0.34 -0.89 14.01
C GLN A 113 0.53 0.54 14.53
N ARG A 114 1.42 1.30 13.90
CA ARG A 114 1.77 2.67 14.29
C ARG A 114 1.91 3.53 13.05
N ASP A 115 1.83 4.84 13.24
CA ASP A 115 2.21 5.80 12.21
C ASP A 115 3.72 5.68 11.93
N GLY A 116 4.08 5.60 10.67
CA GLY A 116 5.46 5.49 10.19
C GLY A 116 6.09 6.81 9.78
N SER A 117 5.44 7.95 10.11
CA SER A 117 5.94 9.26 9.74
C SER A 117 6.97 9.77 10.73
N PHE A 118 7.91 10.56 10.21
CA PHE A 118 8.97 11.21 10.97
C PHE A 118 8.97 12.72 10.70
N ILE A 119 9.35 13.49 11.71
CA ILE A 119 9.69 14.90 11.52
C ILE A 119 11.12 14.95 11.01
N VAL A 120 11.30 15.53 9.86
CA VAL A 120 12.62 15.73 9.23
C VAL A 120 12.88 17.21 9.13
N SER A 121 14.04 17.66 9.57
CA SER A 121 14.50 19.04 9.49
C SER A 121 15.50 19.24 8.36
N ARG A 122 15.56 20.45 7.83
CA ARG A 122 16.57 20.86 6.87
C ARG A 122 17.93 21.06 7.54
N ASP A 123 17.90 21.69 8.69
CA ASP A 123 19.10 21.96 9.50
C ASP A 123 19.24 20.93 10.62
N PRO A 124 20.44 20.64 11.10
CA PRO A 124 20.64 19.73 12.21
C PRO A 124 20.11 20.29 13.54
N TYR A 125 19.35 19.48 14.25
CA TYR A 125 18.85 19.74 15.61
C TYR A 125 19.33 18.63 16.57
N PRO A 126 20.57 18.68 17.10
CA PRO A 126 21.13 17.58 17.90
C PRO A 126 20.32 17.22 19.16
N ASN A 127 19.60 18.18 19.72
CA ASN A 127 18.73 18.00 20.88
C ASN A 127 17.30 18.44 20.57
N PHE A 128 16.76 18.01 19.42
CA PHE A 128 15.44 18.39 18.95
C PHE A 128 14.36 18.13 19.99
N THR A 129 13.53 19.13 20.18
CA THR A 129 12.28 19.09 20.94
C THR A 129 11.14 19.62 20.07
N LEU A 130 9.90 19.33 20.41
CA LEU A 130 8.77 19.87 19.65
C LEU A 130 8.67 21.40 19.73
N GLU A 131 9.22 22.04 20.78
CA GLU A 131 9.27 23.50 20.89
C GLU A 131 10.11 24.16 19.78
N ASP A 132 11.06 23.45 19.20
CA ASP A 132 11.87 23.94 18.08
C ASP A 132 11.04 24.20 16.80
N LEU A 133 9.82 23.66 16.76
CA LEU A 133 8.86 23.90 15.68
C LEU A 133 8.14 25.26 15.81
N ARG A 134 8.22 25.93 16.96
CA ARG A 134 7.51 27.19 17.19
C ARG A 134 8.02 28.29 16.25
N GLY A 135 7.10 28.94 15.56
CA GLY A 135 7.40 29.95 14.54
C GLY A 135 7.89 29.39 13.20
N LYS A 136 8.00 28.08 13.06
CA LYS A 136 8.54 27.41 11.86
C LYS A 136 7.46 27.03 10.86
N SER A 137 7.91 26.69 9.64
CA SER A 137 7.08 26.12 8.58
C SER A 137 7.35 24.62 8.44
N MET A 138 6.27 23.85 8.23
CA MET A 138 6.31 22.41 8.07
C MET A 138 5.39 21.94 6.94
N LEU A 139 5.85 21.01 6.12
CA LEU A 139 4.99 20.26 5.22
C LEU A 139 4.35 19.13 6.04
N GLY A 140 3.04 19.19 6.23
CA GLY A 140 2.30 18.29 7.13
C GLY A 140 1.46 17.23 6.42
N GLY A 141 1.66 17.07 5.11
CA GLY A 141 0.85 16.19 4.30
C GLY A 141 -0.57 16.71 4.08
N ARG A 142 -1.37 15.93 3.40
CA ARG A 142 -2.73 16.33 3.03
C ARG A 142 -3.65 16.41 4.24
N LYS A 143 -4.41 17.49 4.35
CA LYS A 143 -5.37 17.71 5.43
C LYS A 143 -6.39 16.55 5.49
N GLY A 144 -6.56 15.99 6.69
CA GLY A 144 -7.49 14.89 6.94
C GLY A 144 -6.95 13.50 6.60
N GLY A 145 -5.75 13.37 6.02
CA GLY A 145 -5.07 12.09 5.92
C GLY A 145 -4.43 11.66 7.24
N MET A 146 -4.24 10.36 7.45
CA MET A 146 -3.72 9.81 8.72
C MET A 146 -2.42 10.49 9.18
N PRO A 147 -1.39 10.71 8.32
CA PRO A 147 -0.18 11.40 8.77
C PRO A 147 -0.46 12.81 9.29
N ASN A 148 -1.29 13.59 8.58
CA ASN A 148 -1.62 14.95 9.02
C ASN A 148 -2.42 14.96 10.33
N MET A 149 -3.38 14.07 10.47
CA MET A 149 -4.18 13.96 11.70
C MET A 149 -3.32 13.57 12.91
N THR A 150 -2.39 12.64 12.72
CA THR A 150 -1.44 12.22 13.75
C THR A 150 -0.51 13.39 14.14
N LEU A 151 0.05 14.09 13.14
CA LEU A 151 0.86 15.28 13.38
C LEU A 151 0.09 16.34 14.19
N GLU A 152 -1.11 16.69 13.77
CA GLU A 152 -1.93 17.69 14.47
C GLU A 152 -2.26 17.24 15.90
N TYR A 153 -2.55 15.95 16.11
CA TYR A 153 -2.79 15.40 17.43
C TYR A 153 -1.56 15.56 18.34
N VAL A 154 -0.37 15.18 17.85
CA VAL A 154 0.88 15.28 18.60
C VAL A 154 1.19 16.75 18.93
N LEU A 155 1.10 17.65 17.95
CA LEU A 155 1.35 19.08 18.15
C LEU A 155 0.41 19.67 19.20
N LYS A 156 -0.90 19.43 19.07
CA LYS A 156 -1.92 19.96 20.02
C LYS A 156 -1.71 19.46 21.43
N ASN A 157 -1.37 18.19 21.62
CA ASN A 157 -1.08 17.62 22.94
C ASN A 157 0.23 18.12 23.57
N ASN A 158 1.07 18.77 22.77
CA ASN A 158 2.30 19.44 23.25
C ASN A 158 2.19 20.97 23.20
N ASN A 159 0.97 21.52 23.24
CA ASN A 159 0.68 22.94 23.26
C ASN A 159 1.22 23.73 22.05
N LEU A 160 1.30 23.05 20.89
CA LEU A 160 1.64 23.65 19.61
C LEU A 160 0.42 23.64 18.70
N ILE A 161 -0.14 24.80 18.43
CA ILE A 161 -1.38 24.93 17.65
C ILE A 161 -1.04 25.27 16.21
N PRO A 162 -1.31 24.37 15.23
CA PRO A 162 -1.14 24.69 13.81
C PRO A 162 -1.91 25.95 13.40
N GLY A 163 -1.26 26.80 12.63
CA GLY A 163 -1.81 28.09 12.20
C GLY A 163 -1.66 29.24 13.23
N LYS A 164 -1.24 28.92 14.47
CA LYS A 164 -0.95 29.92 15.50
C LYS A 164 0.52 29.89 15.91
N ASP A 165 0.99 28.73 16.35
CA ASP A 165 2.34 28.56 16.90
C ASP A 165 3.35 28.12 15.85
N LEU A 166 2.90 27.49 14.78
CA LEU A 166 3.69 27.09 13.61
C LEU A 166 2.80 27.05 12.37
N THR A 167 3.42 27.12 11.19
CA THR A 167 2.70 26.94 9.92
C THR A 167 2.78 25.51 9.46
N VAL A 168 1.65 24.79 9.45
CA VAL A 168 1.56 23.45 8.85
C VAL A 168 0.89 23.56 7.49
N ARG A 169 1.68 23.36 6.43
CA ARG A 169 1.19 23.38 5.05
C ARG A 169 0.59 22.02 4.68
N THR A 170 -0.62 22.05 4.15
CA THR A 170 -1.38 20.86 3.76
C THR A 170 -1.82 20.90 2.30
N ASP A 171 -1.29 21.84 1.54
CA ASP A 171 -1.55 22.09 0.13
C ASP A 171 -0.67 21.26 -0.82
N ILE A 172 0.40 20.66 -0.30
CA ILE A 172 1.32 19.82 -1.07
C ILE A 172 0.85 18.36 -1.03
N GLN A 173 0.75 17.73 -2.19
CA GLN A 173 0.41 16.31 -2.27
C GLN A 173 1.51 15.45 -1.67
N TYR A 174 1.13 14.32 -1.04
CA TYR A 174 2.05 13.49 -0.26
C TYR A 174 3.20 12.93 -1.11
N ASP A 175 2.90 12.47 -2.31
CA ASP A 175 3.85 11.88 -3.27
C ASP A 175 4.94 12.85 -3.77
N VAL A 176 4.66 14.16 -3.76
CA VAL A 176 5.64 15.19 -4.18
C VAL A 176 6.25 15.96 -3.02
N MET A 177 5.84 15.66 -1.78
CA MET A 177 6.24 16.42 -0.59
C MET A 177 7.74 16.35 -0.31
N ALA A 178 8.39 15.21 -0.56
CA ALA A 178 9.83 15.07 -0.43
C ALA A 178 10.59 15.99 -1.39
N GLY A 179 10.13 16.10 -2.64
CA GLY A 179 10.68 17.01 -3.64
C GLY A 179 10.48 18.49 -3.25
N ALA A 180 9.29 18.85 -2.77
CA ALA A 180 9.00 20.20 -2.29
C ALA A 180 9.88 20.56 -1.09
N PHE A 181 10.08 19.64 -0.15
CA PHE A 181 10.99 19.83 0.97
C PHE A 181 12.44 20.01 0.49
N ALA A 182 12.92 19.16 -0.40
CA ALA A 182 14.26 19.29 -0.98
C ALA A 182 14.41 20.65 -1.71
N GLY A 183 13.36 21.15 -2.36
CA GLY A 183 13.31 22.45 -3.02
C GLY A 183 13.26 23.66 -2.09
N GLY A 184 13.13 23.48 -0.76
CA GLY A 184 13.17 24.58 0.20
C GLY A 184 11.81 25.16 0.59
N GLU A 185 10.73 24.46 0.29
CA GLU A 185 9.35 24.92 0.53
C GLU A 185 8.97 25.07 2.02
N ALA A 186 9.72 24.41 2.93
CA ALA A 186 9.56 24.53 4.37
C ALA A 186 10.84 24.15 5.12
N GLU A 187 10.91 24.48 6.41
CA GLU A 187 12.04 24.15 7.29
C GLU A 187 11.97 22.71 7.80
N PHE A 188 10.76 22.19 7.94
CA PHE A 188 10.48 20.82 8.37
C PHE A 188 9.52 20.13 7.41
N THR A 189 9.55 18.79 7.43
CA THR A 189 8.53 17.97 6.78
C THR A 189 8.12 16.83 7.69
N TYR A 190 6.91 16.31 7.51
CA TYR A 190 6.38 15.15 8.22
C TYR A 190 5.93 14.11 7.20
N GLN A 191 6.69 13.04 7.08
CA GLN A 191 6.49 12.04 6.03
C GLN A 191 7.05 10.68 6.42
N PHE A 192 6.67 9.64 5.70
CA PHE A 192 7.30 8.32 5.78
C PHE A 192 8.75 8.38 5.28
N LEU A 193 9.59 7.54 5.82
CA LEU A 193 10.93 7.32 5.32
C LEU A 193 10.95 6.30 4.19
#